data_490a60a23f45fc9baec751989cca0296
#
_entry.id   490a60a23f45fc9baec751989cca0296
#
_cell.length_a   1.000
_cell.length_b   1.000
_cell.length_c   1.000
_cell.angle_alpha   90.00
_cell.angle_beta   90.00
_cell.angle_gamma   90.00
#
_symmetry.space_group_name_H-M   'P 1'
#
loop_
_entity.id
_entity.type
_entity.pdbx_description
1 polymer ?
#
loop_
_entity_poly.entity_id
_entity_poly.type
_entity_poly.pdbx_seq_one_letter_code
_entity_poly.pdbx_strand_id
1 'polypeptide(L)'
;DLADARRHYRKVERIFLCDGDALCLANHKLLTILDFIRENFPECERVATYGRASDILRKTDEELRELREHGLKIVYIGAESGSQKVLDKIQKGETREQLIEAVNRIEALDIQASVTFISGLAPELWEEHAVETGKMIAEMNATYVGVLTLMLEPPAPMFEDYRTGKFKPLTAEEVLAETCLMLK
;
A
#
# COMPACT_ATOMS: atom_id res chain seq x y z
N ASP A 1 19.64 -12.23 -6.38
CA ASP A 1 18.90 -12.38 -5.10
C ASP A 1 18.08 -13.68 -5.07
N LEU A 2 17.10 -13.92 -5.97
CA LEU A 2 16.26 -15.14 -5.95
C LEU A 2 17.07 -16.43 -6.11
N ALA A 3 18.03 -16.49 -7.05
CA ALA A 3 18.90 -17.65 -7.24
C ALA A 3 19.78 -17.92 -6.00
N ASP A 4 20.20 -16.87 -5.31
CA ASP A 4 20.96 -16.98 -4.07
C ASP A 4 20.06 -17.44 -2.92
N ALA A 5 18.86 -16.88 -2.79
CA ALA A 5 17.86 -17.32 -1.81
C ALA A 5 17.57 -18.83 -1.95
N ARG A 6 17.42 -19.35 -3.19
CA ARG A 6 17.19 -20.79 -3.41
C ARG A 6 18.32 -21.67 -2.90
N ARG A 7 19.57 -21.20 -2.92
CA ARG A 7 20.71 -21.97 -2.38
C ARG A 7 20.68 -22.06 -0.85
N HIS A 8 20.15 -21.04 -0.18
CA HIS A 8 20.16 -20.93 1.28
C HIS A 8 18.88 -21.48 1.94
N TYR A 9 17.73 -21.40 1.26
CA TYR A 9 16.45 -21.80 1.82
C TYR A 9 15.88 -23.03 1.11
N ARG A 10 15.57 -24.07 1.87
CA ARG A 10 15.00 -25.33 1.33
C ARG A 10 13.53 -25.18 0.97
N LYS A 11 12.79 -24.36 1.72
CA LYS A 11 11.35 -24.11 1.56
C LYS A 11 11.04 -22.62 1.68
N VAL A 12 10.38 -22.07 0.67
CA VAL A 12 9.98 -20.66 0.61
C VAL A 12 8.53 -20.60 0.13
N GLU A 13 7.59 -20.45 1.06
CA GLU A 13 6.15 -20.43 0.75
C GLU A 13 5.64 -19.04 0.34
N ARG A 14 6.38 -17.98 0.68
CA ARG A 14 5.97 -16.59 0.44
C ARG A 14 7.18 -15.76 -0.01
N ILE A 15 7.00 -15.01 -1.08
CA ILE A 15 8.03 -14.10 -1.60
C ILE A 15 7.45 -12.70 -1.66
N PHE A 16 8.22 -11.73 -1.20
CA PHE A 16 7.88 -10.32 -1.30
C PHE A 16 8.91 -9.62 -2.19
N LEU A 17 8.43 -8.98 -3.27
CA LEU A 17 9.26 -8.17 -4.15
C LEU A 17 9.39 -6.78 -3.53
N CYS A 18 10.57 -6.49 -2.98
CA CYS A 18 10.91 -5.25 -2.28
C CYS A 18 11.55 -4.22 -3.23
N ASP A 19 12.18 -3.20 -2.62
CA ASP A 19 12.91 -2.10 -3.24
C ASP A 19 12.03 -1.12 -4.03
N GLY A 20 10.94 -0.70 -3.39
CA GLY A 20 10.01 0.28 -3.92
C GLY A 20 8.81 -0.36 -4.62
N ASP A 21 8.32 0.28 -5.65
CA ASP A 21 7.14 -0.15 -6.39
C ASP A 21 7.54 -1.02 -7.59
N ALA A 22 7.43 -2.34 -7.45
CA ALA A 22 7.73 -3.24 -8.56
C ALA A 22 6.70 -3.14 -9.71
N LEU A 23 5.46 -2.67 -9.45
CA LEU A 23 4.45 -2.50 -10.48
C LEU A 23 4.75 -1.38 -11.47
N CYS A 24 5.71 -0.48 -11.15
CA CYS A 24 6.20 0.50 -12.11
C CYS A 24 6.95 -0.14 -13.30
N LEU A 25 7.40 -1.39 -13.17
CA LEU A 25 8.09 -2.10 -14.23
C LEU A 25 7.15 -2.48 -15.39
N ALA A 26 7.73 -2.56 -16.59
CA ALA A 26 7.03 -3.11 -17.75
C ALA A 26 6.62 -4.58 -17.49
N ASN A 27 5.43 -4.98 -17.96
CA ASN A 27 4.82 -6.26 -17.62
C ASN A 27 5.73 -7.45 -17.93
N HIS A 28 6.41 -7.46 -19.10
CA HIS A 28 7.32 -8.54 -19.48
C HIS A 28 8.47 -8.77 -18.48
N LYS A 29 8.94 -7.71 -17.78
CA LYS A 29 9.99 -7.84 -16.75
C LYS A 29 9.43 -8.48 -15.48
N LEU A 30 8.23 -8.08 -15.06
CA LEU A 30 7.56 -8.70 -13.91
C LEU A 30 7.25 -10.17 -14.18
N LEU A 31 6.76 -10.51 -15.37
CA LEU A 31 6.50 -11.89 -15.78
C LEU A 31 7.78 -12.73 -15.75
N THR A 32 8.92 -12.19 -16.23
CA THR A 32 10.21 -12.89 -16.13
C THR A 32 10.59 -13.22 -14.69
N ILE A 33 10.33 -12.29 -13.76
CA ILE A 33 10.59 -12.51 -12.32
C ILE A 33 9.65 -13.57 -11.74
N LEU A 34 8.35 -13.46 -12.05
CA LEU A 34 7.33 -14.39 -11.56
C LEU A 34 7.54 -15.80 -12.12
N ASP A 35 7.92 -15.93 -13.40
CA ASP A 35 8.25 -17.21 -14.00
C ASP A 35 9.47 -17.84 -13.35
N PHE A 36 10.51 -17.06 -13.10
CA PHE A 36 11.67 -17.54 -12.37
C PHE A 36 11.29 -18.06 -10.97
N ILE A 37 10.40 -17.35 -10.27
CA ILE A 37 9.88 -17.78 -8.96
C ILE A 37 9.14 -19.10 -9.11
N ARG A 38 8.22 -19.23 -10.05
CA ARG A 38 7.41 -20.42 -10.27
C ARG A 38 8.28 -21.65 -10.60
N GLU A 39 9.34 -21.46 -11.40
CA GLU A 39 10.24 -22.54 -11.78
C GLU A 39 11.18 -22.99 -10.66
N ASN A 40 11.67 -22.04 -9.86
CA ASN A 40 12.68 -22.31 -8.84
C ASN A 40 12.15 -22.48 -7.43
N PHE A 41 10.91 -22.03 -7.16
CA PHE A 41 10.22 -22.13 -5.89
C PHE A 41 8.80 -22.72 -6.06
N PRO A 42 8.69 -24.00 -6.54
CA PRO A 42 7.37 -24.60 -6.79
C PRO A 42 6.48 -24.67 -5.54
N GLU A 43 7.09 -24.59 -4.36
CA GLU A 43 6.38 -24.50 -3.08
C GLU A 43 5.87 -23.09 -2.74
N CYS A 44 6.18 -22.06 -3.55
CA CYS A 44 5.76 -20.70 -3.31
C CYS A 44 4.26 -20.53 -3.56
N GLU A 45 3.51 -20.32 -2.50
CA GLU A 45 2.05 -20.16 -2.56
C GLU A 45 1.63 -18.74 -2.94
N ARG A 46 2.50 -17.74 -2.68
CA ARG A 46 2.15 -16.34 -2.81
C ARG A 46 3.35 -15.43 -3.09
N VAL A 47 3.24 -14.66 -4.17
CA VAL A 47 4.10 -13.50 -4.40
C VAL A 47 3.32 -12.23 -4.05
N ALA A 48 3.98 -11.31 -3.35
CA ALA A 48 3.44 -10.01 -2.98
C ALA A 48 4.42 -8.90 -3.37
N THR A 49 3.91 -7.68 -3.53
CA THR A 49 4.72 -6.49 -3.81
C THR A 49 4.06 -5.23 -3.28
N TYR A 50 4.81 -4.15 -3.20
CA TYR A 50 4.24 -2.81 -3.11
C TYR A 50 3.75 -2.35 -4.48
N GLY A 51 2.74 -1.47 -4.51
CA GLY A 51 2.24 -0.85 -5.71
C GLY A 51 1.55 0.48 -5.42
N ARG A 52 1.79 1.48 -6.28
CA ARG A 52 1.05 2.73 -6.26
C ARG A 52 -0.23 2.59 -7.08
N ALA A 53 -1.28 3.34 -6.71
CA ALA A 53 -2.51 3.38 -7.48
C ALA A 53 -2.26 3.80 -8.94
N SER A 54 -1.40 4.80 -9.15
CA SER A 54 -1.01 5.26 -10.48
C SER A 54 -0.36 4.18 -11.34
N ASP A 55 0.41 3.25 -10.75
CA ASP A 55 1.07 2.17 -11.48
C ASP A 55 0.10 1.02 -11.79
N ILE A 56 -0.83 0.75 -10.90
CA ILE A 56 -1.95 -0.19 -11.14
C ILE A 56 -2.83 0.32 -12.28
N LEU A 57 -3.22 1.61 -12.25
CA LEU A 57 -4.12 2.21 -13.24
C LEU A 57 -3.50 2.35 -14.64
N ARG A 58 -2.18 2.36 -14.75
CA ARG A 58 -1.47 2.37 -16.04
C ARG A 58 -1.44 1.01 -16.74
N LYS A 59 -1.61 -0.08 -16.01
CA LYS A 59 -1.66 -1.42 -16.61
C LYS A 59 -3.04 -1.70 -17.18
N THR A 60 -3.09 -2.51 -18.24
CA THR A 60 -4.37 -3.04 -18.72
C THR A 60 -4.87 -4.16 -17.81
N ASP A 61 -6.16 -4.51 -17.94
CA ASP A 61 -6.71 -5.65 -17.19
C ASP A 61 -6.09 -6.98 -17.60
N GLU A 62 -5.73 -7.10 -18.88
CA GLU A 62 -5.00 -8.25 -19.41
C GLU A 62 -3.63 -8.39 -18.74
N GLU A 63 -2.87 -7.29 -18.65
CA GLU A 63 -1.57 -7.26 -17.98
C GLU A 63 -1.67 -7.65 -16.51
N LEU A 64 -2.69 -7.16 -15.79
CA LEU A 64 -2.91 -7.51 -14.39
C LEU A 64 -3.33 -8.99 -14.23
N ARG A 65 -4.19 -9.53 -15.12
CA ARG A 65 -4.54 -10.95 -15.13
C ARG A 65 -3.32 -11.84 -15.38
N GLU A 66 -2.47 -11.49 -16.34
CA GLU A 66 -1.22 -12.21 -16.57
C GLU A 66 -0.35 -12.26 -15.31
N LEU A 67 -0.16 -11.13 -14.63
CA LEU A 67 0.60 -11.10 -13.37
C LEU A 67 -0.04 -12.00 -12.30
N ARG A 68 -1.37 -12.00 -12.21
CA ARG A 68 -2.11 -12.85 -11.28
C ARG A 68 -1.93 -14.34 -11.59
N GLU A 69 -2.02 -14.74 -12.85
CA GLU A 69 -1.84 -16.11 -13.31
C GLU A 69 -0.40 -16.61 -13.09
N HIS A 70 0.58 -15.71 -13.18
CA HIS A 70 1.99 -16.00 -12.91
C HIS A 70 2.38 -15.92 -11.43
N GLY A 71 1.41 -15.70 -10.51
CA GLY A 71 1.61 -15.87 -9.07
C GLY A 71 1.61 -14.61 -8.22
N LEU A 72 1.41 -13.40 -8.80
CA LEU A 72 1.18 -12.20 -8.03
C LEU A 72 -0.19 -12.31 -7.34
N LYS A 73 -0.21 -12.33 -6.01
CA LYS A 73 -1.46 -12.53 -5.26
C LYS A 73 -1.85 -11.38 -4.36
N ILE A 74 -0.88 -10.58 -3.90
CA ILE A 74 -1.18 -9.45 -3.02
C ILE A 74 -0.37 -8.23 -3.47
N VAL A 75 -1.04 -7.07 -3.50
CA VAL A 75 -0.41 -5.76 -3.65
C VAL A 75 -0.66 -4.94 -2.39
N TYR A 76 0.42 -4.41 -1.82
CA TYR A 76 0.37 -3.50 -0.68
C TYR A 76 0.34 -2.06 -1.20
N ILE A 77 -0.70 -1.32 -0.81
CA ILE A 77 -0.97 0.04 -1.29
C ILE A 77 -1.04 0.99 -0.10
N GLY A 78 -0.15 1.97 -0.06
CA GLY A 78 -0.27 3.08 0.87
C GLY A 78 -1.35 4.04 0.38
N ALA A 79 -2.50 4.09 1.03
CA ALA A 79 -3.52 5.10 0.78
C ALA A 79 -3.30 6.35 1.64
N GLU A 80 -2.77 6.17 2.83
CA GLU A 80 -2.39 7.14 3.84
C GLU A 80 -3.59 7.87 4.46
N SER A 81 -4.52 8.38 3.65
CA SER A 81 -5.70 9.15 4.07
C SER A 81 -6.86 9.00 3.09
N GLY A 82 -8.08 9.08 3.61
CA GLY A 82 -9.29 9.24 2.80
C GLY A 82 -9.65 10.70 2.52
N SER A 83 -9.02 11.66 3.19
CA SER A 83 -9.23 13.09 2.95
C SER A 83 -8.31 13.59 1.84
N GLN A 84 -8.89 14.12 0.75
CA GLN A 84 -8.11 14.72 -0.34
C GLN A 84 -7.23 15.87 0.16
N LYS A 85 -7.71 16.68 1.12
CA LYS A 85 -6.91 17.76 1.70
C LYS A 85 -5.65 17.25 2.40
N VAL A 86 -5.77 16.11 3.09
CA VAL A 86 -4.62 15.48 3.76
C VAL A 86 -3.66 14.89 2.72
N LEU A 87 -4.19 14.22 1.68
CA LEU A 87 -3.38 13.71 0.57
C LEU A 87 -2.59 14.82 -0.13
N ASP A 88 -3.23 15.95 -0.39
CA ASP A 88 -2.59 17.11 -1.00
C ASP A 88 -1.50 17.69 -0.08
N LYS A 89 -1.79 17.81 1.22
CA LYS A 89 -0.85 18.32 2.22
C LYS A 89 0.43 17.47 2.30
N ILE A 90 0.30 16.14 2.29
CA ILE A 90 1.45 15.23 2.33
C ILE A 90 2.08 15.01 0.94
N GLN A 91 1.55 15.66 -0.09
CA GLN A 91 2.01 15.53 -1.47
C GLN A 91 1.98 14.06 -1.95
N LYS A 92 0.90 13.34 -1.65
CA LYS A 92 0.74 11.93 -2.04
C LYS A 92 0.86 11.73 -3.55
N GLY A 93 0.37 12.70 -4.34
CA GLY A 93 0.41 12.68 -5.81
C GLY A 93 -0.61 11.74 -6.44
N GLU A 94 -1.56 11.26 -5.65
CA GLU A 94 -2.69 10.41 -6.07
C GLU A 94 -3.97 10.94 -5.43
N THR A 95 -5.09 10.84 -6.14
CA THR A 95 -6.38 11.26 -5.59
C THR A 95 -7.08 10.12 -4.86
N ARG A 96 -8.03 10.49 -3.98
CA ARG A 96 -8.90 9.54 -3.29
C ARG A 96 -9.59 8.59 -4.27
N GLU A 97 -10.12 9.12 -5.37
CA GLU A 97 -10.83 8.35 -6.41
C GLU A 97 -9.90 7.37 -7.11
N GLN A 98 -8.67 7.79 -7.43
CA GLN A 98 -7.66 6.90 -8.03
C GLN A 98 -7.28 5.75 -7.10
N LEU A 99 -7.15 6.01 -5.80
CA LEU A 99 -6.86 4.97 -4.81
C LEU A 99 -8.00 3.95 -4.71
N ILE A 100 -9.27 4.41 -4.66
CA ILE A 100 -10.46 3.54 -4.65
C ILE A 100 -10.52 2.71 -5.93
N GLU A 101 -10.38 3.35 -7.09
CA GLU A 101 -10.42 2.69 -8.41
C GLU A 101 -9.35 1.60 -8.52
N ALA A 102 -8.10 1.91 -8.15
CA ALA A 102 -7.00 0.96 -8.22
C ALA A 102 -7.24 -0.27 -7.34
N VAL A 103 -7.69 -0.06 -6.09
CA VAL A 103 -7.99 -1.15 -5.16
C VAL A 103 -9.11 -2.03 -5.69
N ASN A 104 -10.25 -1.43 -6.06
CA ASN A 104 -11.40 -2.18 -6.55
C ASN A 104 -11.09 -2.94 -7.84
N ARG A 105 -10.23 -2.38 -8.69
CA ARG A 105 -9.82 -2.98 -9.95
C ARG A 105 -9.00 -4.26 -9.74
N ILE A 106 -7.97 -4.22 -8.88
CA ILE A 106 -7.15 -5.42 -8.64
C ILE A 106 -7.92 -6.50 -7.88
N GLU A 107 -8.80 -6.14 -6.94
CA GLU A 107 -9.67 -7.09 -6.25
C GLU A 107 -10.64 -7.78 -7.23
N ALA A 108 -11.19 -7.05 -8.19
CA ALA A 108 -12.03 -7.63 -9.26
C ALA A 108 -11.27 -8.60 -10.18
N LEU A 109 -9.93 -8.57 -10.15
CA LEU A 109 -9.05 -9.46 -10.92
C LEU A 109 -8.38 -10.54 -10.04
N ASP A 110 -8.94 -10.81 -8.85
CA ASP A 110 -8.43 -11.78 -7.87
C ASP A 110 -6.98 -11.49 -7.37
N ILE A 111 -6.55 -10.25 -7.44
CA ILE A 111 -5.32 -9.78 -6.78
C ILE A 111 -5.75 -9.07 -5.50
N GLN A 112 -5.39 -9.62 -4.35
CA GLN A 112 -5.76 -9.06 -3.06
C GLN A 112 -5.07 -7.72 -2.82
N ALA A 113 -5.81 -6.73 -2.32
CA ALA A 113 -5.27 -5.46 -1.88
C ALA A 113 -5.06 -5.47 -0.36
N SER A 114 -3.87 -5.04 0.06
CA SER A 114 -3.56 -4.70 1.45
C SER A 114 -3.36 -3.19 1.54
N VAL A 115 -4.37 -2.48 2.01
CA VAL A 115 -4.39 -1.01 2.01
C VAL A 115 -3.99 -0.50 3.38
N THR A 116 -3.09 0.50 3.40
CA THR A 116 -2.58 1.09 4.64
C THR A 116 -2.96 2.56 4.74
N PHE A 117 -3.46 2.96 5.90
CA PHE A 117 -3.73 4.34 6.31
C PHE A 117 -2.82 4.72 7.47
N ILE A 118 -2.55 6.01 7.66
CA ILE A 118 -1.67 6.49 8.72
C ILE A 118 -2.44 7.48 9.62
N SER A 119 -2.69 7.07 10.86
CA SER A 119 -3.24 7.94 11.91
C SER A 119 -2.21 8.98 12.35
N GLY A 120 -2.66 10.20 12.59
CA GLY A 120 -1.83 11.31 13.06
C GLY A 120 -1.15 12.13 11.96
N LEU A 121 -1.46 11.91 10.67
CA LEU A 121 -0.87 12.65 9.55
C LEU A 121 -1.20 14.16 9.55
N ALA A 122 -2.39 14.52 10.02
CA ALA A 122 -2.89 15.89 9.98
C ALA A 122 -3.62 16.22 11.28
N PRO A 123 -2.89 16.50 12.39
CA PRO A 123 -3.50 16.74 13.71
C PRO A 123 -4.56 17.82 13.72
N GLU A 124 -4.40 18.86 12.92
CA GLU A 124 -5.38 19.94 12.79
C GLU A 124 -6.63 19.60 11.97
N LEU A 125 -6.64 18.46 11.28
CA LEU A 125 -7.72 17.93 10.45
C LEU A 125 -8.11 16.50 10.86
N TRP A 126 -7.76 16.08 12.07
CA TRP A 126 -7.87 14.68 12.48
C TRP A 126 -9.29 14.10 12.39
N GLU A 127 -10.32 14.90 12.71
CA GLU A 127 -11.72 14.47 12.58
C GLU A 127 -12.14 14.29 11.12
N GLU A 128 -11.79 15.24 10.24
CA GLU A 128 -12.04 15.13 8.80
C GLU A 128 -11.28 13.93 8.22
N HIS A 129 -9.99 13.79 8.58
CA HIS A 129 -9.16 12.67 8.19
C HIS A 129 -9.82 11.33 8.58
N ALA A 130 -10.26 11.20 9.82
CA ALA A 130 -10.90 9.99 10.32
C ALA A 130 -12.20 9.66 9.57
N VAL A 131 -13.11 10.62 9.45
CA VAL A 131 -14.41 10.42 8.80
C VAL A 131 -14.26 10.08 7.31
N GLU A 132 -13.42 10.83 6.58
CA GLU A 132 -13.22 10.57 5.16
C GLU A 132 -12.45 9.26 4.90
N THR A 133 -11.53 8.88 5.81
CA THR A 133 -10.86 7.58 5.75
C THR A 133 -11.85 6.43 5.97
N GLY A 134 -12.72 6.53 6.96
CA GLY A 134 -13.77 5.52 7.19
C GLY A 134 -14.70 5.36 5.98
N LYS A 135 -15.13 6.47 5.36
CA LYS A 135 -15.93 6.44 4.12
C LYS A 135 -15.16 5.77 2.98
N MET A 136 -13.89 6.12 2.81
CA MET A 136 -13.06 5.53 1.75
C MET A 136 -12.87 4.03 1.94
N ILE A 137 -12.65 3.57 3.17
CA ILE A 137 -12.57 2.13 3.50
C ILE A 137 -13.87 1.41 3.11
N ALA A 138 -15.02 2.03 3.38
CA ALA A 138 -16.32 1.45 3.02
C ALA A 138 -16.58 1.38 1.50
N GLU A 139 -15.94 2.23 0.70
CA GLU A 139 -16.04 2.25 -0.76
C GLU A 139 -15.04 1.30 -1.44
N MET A 140 -13.98 0.89 -0.71
CA MET A 140 -12.98 -0.06 -1.19
C MET A 140 -13.40 -1.49 -0.86
N ASN A 141 -13.23 -2.42 -1.81
CA ASN A 141 -13.39 -3.86 -1.57
C ASN A 141 -12.07 -4.50 -1.12
N ALA A 142 -11.25 -3.79 -0.38
CA ALA A 142 -9.92 -4.27 0.02
C ALA A 142 -9.99 -5.51 0.91
N THR A 143 -9.20 -6.54 0.57
CA THR A 143 -9.10 -7.76 1.40
C THR A 143 -8.52 -7.47 2.78
N TYR A 144 -7.54 -6.56 2.86
CA TYR A 144 -6.91 -6.16 4.11
C TYR A 144 -6.83 -4.65 4.23
N VAL A 145 -7.15 -4.15 5.42
CA VAL A 145 -6.97 -2.74 5.79
C VAL A 145 -6.14 -2.66 7.06
N GLY A 146 -5.09 -1.85 7.05
CA GLY A 146 -4.25 -1.57 8.20
C GLY A 146 -4.23 -0.08 8.51
N VAL A 147 -4.30 0.28 9.79
CA VAL A 147 -4.10 1.65 10.26
C VAL A 147 -2.81 1.67 11.07
N LEU A 148 -1.83 2.43 10.61
CA LEU A 148 -0.54 2.63 11.28
C LEU A 148 -0.56 3.97 12.00
N THR A 149 0.26 4.10 13.05
CA THR A 149 0.49 5.39 13.68
C THR A 149 1.69 6.08 13.02
N LEU A 150 1.57 7.39 12.78
CA LEU A 150 2.66 8.19 12.23
C LEU A 150 3.92 8.09 13.10
N MET A 151 5.02 7.69 12.48
CA MET A 151 6.36 7.74 13.06
C MET A 151 7.18 8.80 12.35
N LEU A 152 7.79 9.71 13.12
CA LEU A 152 8.60 10.80 12.60
C LEU A 152 10.09 10.47 12.76
N GLU A 153 10.79 10.31 11.65
CA GLU A 153 12.21 9.99 11.64
C GLU A 153 12.98 10.90 10.65
N PRO A 154 14.26 11.23 10.95
CA PRO A 154 15.13 11.89 9.98
C PRO A 154 15.38 10.96 8.77
N PRO A 155 15.52 11.47 7.55
CA PRO A 155 15.55 12.89 7.15
C PRO A 155 14.20 13.42 6.64
N ALA A 156 13.07 12.87 7.08
CA ALA A 156 11.75 13.30 6.59
C ALA A 156 11.50 14.80 6.86
N PRO A 157 10.98 15.59 5.90
CA PRO A 157 10.67 17.00 6.12
C PRO A 157 9.74 17.25 7.30
N MET A 158 8.75 16.39 7.53
CA MET A 158 7.83 16.46 8.65
C MET A 158 8.53 16.28 10.01
N PHE A 159 9.65 15.56 10.07
CA PHE A 159 10.48 15.48 11.27
C PHE A 159 11.10 16.84 11.65
N GLU A 160 11.55 17.63 10.66
CA GLU A 160 12.04 18.97 10.90
C GLU A 160 10.95 19.93 11.38
N ASP A 161 9.75 19.83 10.83
CA ASP A 161 8.60 20.58 11.30
C ASP A 161 8.22 20.21 12.75
N TYR A 162 8.32 18.96 13.12
CA TYR A 162 8.19 18.51 14.51
C TYR A 162 9.28 19.11 15.40
N ARG A 163 10.55 19.02 15.00
CA ARG A 163 11.69 19.54 15.76
C ARG A 163 11.61 21.05 15.98
N THR A 164 11.06 21.79 15.01
CA THR A 164 10.89 23.25 15.09
C THR A 164 9.57 23.69 15.76
N GLY A 165 8.72 22.74 16.18
CA GLY A 165 7.43 23.00 16.83
C GLY A 165 6.30 23.45 15.89
N LYS A 166 6.51 23.37 14.57
CA LYS A 166 5.47 23.64 13.57
C LYS A 166 4.47 22.50 13.45
N PHE A 167 4.91 21.26 13.64
CA PHE A 167 4.08 20.07 13.67
C PHE A 167 3.98 19.56 15.11
N LYS A 168 2.76 19.36 15.61
CA LYS A 168 2.50 18.76 16.91
C LYS A 168 1.79 17.43 16.69
N PRO A 169 2.47 16.29 16.95
CA PRO A 169 1.84 14.98 16.85
C PRO A 169 0.62 14.86 17.76
N LEU A 170 -0.33 14.03 17.36
CA LEU A 170 -1.42 13.61 18.25
C LEU A 170 -0.85 12.84 19.44
N THR A 171 -1.47 13.01 20.61
CA THR A 171 -1.21 12.15 21.77
C THR A 171 -1.73 10.73 21.52
N ALA A 172 -1.34 9.78 22.36
CA ALA A 172 -1.81 8.39 22.24
C ALA A 172 -3.34 8.29 22.34
N GLU A 173 -3.97 9.10 23.23
CA GLU A 173 -5.42 9.17 23.38
C GLU A 173 -6.09 9.73 22.12
N GLU A 174 -5.50 10.77 21.51
CA GLU A 174 -6.03 11.38 20.29
C GLU A 174 -5.89 10.43 19.10
N VAL A 175 -4.77 9.69 18.97
CA VAL A 175 -4.59 8.62 17.95
C VAL A 175 -5.65 7.54 18.09
N LEU A 176 -5.94 7.10 19.33
CA LEU A 176 -7.00 6.14 19.59
C LEU A 176 -8.38 6.71 19.23
N ALA A 177 -8.65 7.97 19.56
CA ALA A 177 -9.91 8.63 19.21
C ALA A 177 -10.10 8.74 17.69
N GLU A 178 -9.04 9.12 16.95
CA GLU A 178 -9.04 9.19 15.49
C GLU A 178 -9.32 7.80 14.89
N THR A 179 -8.58 6.77 15.32
CA THR A 179 -8.77 5.40 14.85
C THR A 179 -10.19 4.87 15.16
N CYS A 180 -10.71 5.14 16.36
CA CYS A 180 -12.08 4.78 16.71
C CYS A 180 -13.12 5.48 15.83
N LEU A 181 -12.84 6.73 15.41
CA LEU A 181 -13.74 7.47 14.51
C LEU A 181 -13.71 6.94 13.08
N MET A 182 -12.54 6.48 12.59
CA MET A 182 -12.41 5.81 11.30
C MET A 182 -13.22 4.52 11.17
N LEU A 183 -13.46 3.84 12.30
CA LEU A 183 -14.14 2.53 12.33
C LEU A 183 -15.65 2.62 12.61
N LYS A 184 -16.21 3.79 12.74
CA LYS A 184 -17.66 4.05 12.98
C LYS A 184 -18.43 4.24 11.68
#